data_e8a56893a7f79569170bf571d7f1a62e
#
_entry.id   e8a56893a7f79569170bf571d7f1a62e
#
_cell.length_a   1.000
_cell.length_b   1.000
_cell.length_c   1.000
_cell.angle_alpha   90.00
_cell.angle_beta   90.00
_cell.angle_gamma   90.00
#
_symmetry.space_group_name_H-M   'P 1'
#
loop_
_entity.id
_entity.type
_entity.pdbx_description
1 polymer ?
#
loop_
_entity_poly.entity_id
_entity_poly.type
_entity_poly.pdbx_seq_one_letter_code
_entity_poly.pdbx_strand_id
1 'polypeptide(L)'
;FTCMELYVQYKDYNWMMSFTEKLLETICIAVNGKPEREIDGNIVSFKAPYRRLPILEAIQEKTGFDCNGKTEEEIRAFCKEKGMEVDETMGKGKLIDELFGEFCEGTFIQPTFITDYPVEMSPLTKMHRSKPGLTERFELMVNGKELANAYSELNDPIDQEERFIEQMKLADKGDDEAMIIDQDFLRALQYGMPPTSGIGIGIDRLVMLMTGKTFIQEVLFFPQMKPEKKIPQSTVAEWTEIGVSEEWVPVLRKAGFNLISNIASEKAQGLQQKIGDIVKKYKLELQKPSVDEVQQWIEAANK
;
A
#
# COMPACT_ATOMS: atom_id res chain seq x y z
N PHE A 1 -7.65 7.39 -4.45
CA PHE A 1 -6.50 8.31 -4.34
C PHE A 1 -6.48 9.30 -5.50
N THR A 2 -5.78 10.42 -5.32
CA THR A 2 -5.61 11.46 -6.34
C THR A 2 -4.17 11.46 -6.83
N CYS A 3 -3.98 11.44 -8.15
CA CYS A 3 -2.68 11.56 -8.80
C CYS A 3 -2.68 12.76 -9.74
N MET A 4 -1.58 13.48 -9.82
CA MET A 4 -1.32 14.48 -10.86
C MET A 4 -0.35 13.87 -11.87
N GLU A 5 -0.71 13.95 -13.14
CA GLU A 5 0.18 13.56 -14.23
C GLU A 5 0.54 14.78 -15.08
N LEU A 6 1.77 14.81 -15.55
CA LEU A 6 2.34 15.90 -16.37
C LEU A 6 3.27 15.31 -17.42
N TYR A 7 3.10 15.75 -18.67
CA TYR A 7 3.93 15.34 -19.80
C TYR A 7 4.51 16.56 -20.50
N VAL A 8 5.83 16.56 -20.73
CA VAL A 8 6.53 17.71 -21.33
C VAL A 8 7.35 17.25 -22.53
N GLN A 9 6.95 17.71 -23.71
CA GLN A 9 7.65 17.40 -24.95
C GLN A 9 9.05 18.05 -25.01
N TYR A 10 9.98 17.37 -25.69
CA TYR A 10 11.39 17.78 -25.85
C TYR A 10 12.14 17.97 -24.53
N LYS A 11 11.71 17.22 -23.49
CA LYS A 11 12.39 17.10 -22.20
C LYS A 11 12.67 15.64 -21.91
N ASP A 12 13.59 15.39 -20.98
CA ASP A 12 13.96 14.08 -20.51
C ASP A 12 13.83 13.99 -18.96
N TYR A 13 14.08 12.80 -18.41
CA TYR A 13 13.98 12.54 -16.99
C TYR A 13 14.93 13.42 -16.13
N ASN A 14 16.07 13.88 -16.68
CA ASN A 14 16.97 14.79 -15.96
C ASN A 14 16.35 16.18 -15.77
N TRP A 15 15.70 16.68 -16.82
CA TRP A 15 14.94 17.94 -16.73
C TRP A 15 13.78 17.77 -15.74
N MET A 16 13.12 16.61 -15.77
CA MET A 16 11.98 16.32 -14.88
C MET A 16 12.41 16.27 -13.42
N MET A 17 13.58 15.71 -13.09
CA MET A 17 14.14 15.77 -11.72
C MET A 17 14.29 17.23 -11.26
N SER A 18 14.90 18.09 -12.09
CA SER A 18 15.11 19.50 -11.72
C SER A 18 13.79 20.29 -11.61
N PHE A 19 12.81 19.94 -12.43
CA PHE A 19 11.46 20.49 -12.33
C PHE A 19 10.78 20.07 -11.03
N THR A 20 10.86 18.80 -10.67
CA THR A 20 10.27 18.23 -9.45
C THR A 20 10.88 18.84 -8.19
N GLU A 21 12.20 19.00 -8.14
CA GLU A 21 12.90 19.70 -7.07
C GLU A 21 12.31 21.10 -6.84
N LYS A 22 12.24 21.90 -7.91
CA LYS A 22 11.72 23.27 -7.85
C LYS A 22 10.23 23.31 -7.46
N LEU A 23 9.44 22.39 -7.99
CA LEU A 23 8.01 22.29 -7.70
C LEU A 23 7.78 22.03 -6.20
N LEU A 24 8.44 21.02 -5.64
CA LEU A 24 8.26 20.63 -4.24
C LEU A 24 8.80 21.68 -3.27
N GLU A 25 9.95 22.28 -3.56
CA GLU A 25 10.48 23.40 -2.77
C GLU A 25 9.50 24.58 -2.76
N THR A 26 8.95 24.93 -3.92
CA THR A 26 7.96 26.04 -4.05
C THR A 26 6.69 25.74 -3.26
N ILE A 27 6.16 24.52 -3.36
CA ILE A 27 4.96 24.10 -2.61
C ILE A 27 5.24 24.14 -1.11
N CYS A 28 6.37 23.58 -0.66
CA CYS A 28 6.71 23.54 0.75
C CYS A 28 6.83 24.95 1.34
N ILE A 29 7.48 25.89 0.64
CA ILE A 29 7.58 27.30 1.04
C ILE A 29 6.18 27.94 1.09
N ALA A 30 5.35 27.71 0.06
CA ALA A 30 4.01 28.30 -0.01
C ALA A 30 3.10 27.82 1.15
N VAL A 31 3.22 26.54 1.53
CA VAL A 31 2.38 25.94 2.60
C VAL A 31 2.94 26.19 3.99
N ASN A 32 4.27 26.07 4.16
CA ASN A 32 4.92 26.06 5.47
C ASN A 32 5.77 27.30 5.76
N GLY A 33 5.91 28.22 4.81
CA GLY A 33 6.73 29.43 4.95
C GLY A 33 8.25 29.20 4.86
N LYS A 34 8.69 27.93 4.74
CA LYS A 34 10.10 27.51 4.61
C LYS A 34 10.18 26.19 3.83
N PRO A 35 11.35 25.86 3.23
CA PRO A 35 11.50 24.65 2.44
C PRO A 35 11.73 23.38 3.31
N GLU A 36 11.22 23.36 4.52
CA GLU A 36 11.39 22.26 5.47
C GLU A 36 10.09 21.94 6.19
N ARG A 37 9.89 20.67 6.51
CA ARG A 37 8.76 20.21 7.29
C ARG A 37 9.19 19.11 8.26
N GLU A 38 8.69 19.16 9.48
CA GLU A 38 8.79 18.05 10.43
C GLU A 38 7.71 17.01 10.13
N ILE A 39 8.15 15.75 9.94
CA ILE A 39 7.30 14.61 9.62
C ILE A 39 7.79 13.43 10.47
N ASP A 40 6.94 12.85 11.30
CA ASP A 40 7.29 11.71 12.19
C ASP A 40 8.57 11.95 13.03
N GLY A 41 8.77 13.18 13.51
CA GLY A 41 9.95 13.56 14.28
C GLY A 41 11.21 13.81 13.44
N ASN A 42 11.15 13.63 12.12
CA ASN A 42 12.25 13.94 11.21
C ASN A 42 12.06 15.29 10.54
N ILE A 43 13.11 16.10 10.46
CA ILE A 43 13.09 17.31 9.64
C ILE A 43 13.44 16.91 8.20
N VAL A 44 12.44 17.01 7.31
CA VAL A 44 12.59 16.75 5.87
C VAL A 44 12.79 18.08 5.15
N SER A 45 13.90 18.20 4.42
CA SER A 45 14.23 19.39 3.64
C SER A 45 13.89 19.18 2.16
N PHE A 46 13.01 20.04 1.64
CA PHE A 46 12.66 20.08 0.22
C PHE A 46 13.54 21.06 -0.59
N LYS A 47 14.63 21.52 0.01
CA LYS A 47 15.59 22.40 -0.67
C LYS A 47 16.43 21.62 -1.68
N ALA A 48 16.46 22.06 -2.92
CA ALA A 48 17.30 21.46 -3.96
C ALA A 48 18.82 21.70 -3.71
N PRO A 49 19.73 20.83 -4.23
CA PRO A 49 19.43 19.61 -5.01
C PRO A 49 19.15 18.38 -4.11
N TYR A 50 18.35 17.44 -4.63
CA TYR A 50 18.14 16.15 -3.96
C TYR A 50 19.21 15.14 -4.38
N ARG A 51 19.44 14.12 -3.53
CA ARG A 51 20.32 13.00 -3.84
C ARG A 51 19.75 12.24 -5.05
N ARG A 52 20.66 11.81 -5.95
CA ARG A 52 20.35 10.91 -7.08
C ARG A 52 21.15 9.64 -6.86
N LEU A 53 20.45 8.49 -6.84
CA LEU A 53 21.05 7.20 -6.50
C LEU A 53 20.48 6.12 -7.42
N PRO A 54 21.29 5.46 -8.27
CA PRO A 54 20.83 4.31 -9.04
C PRO A 54 20.29 3.19 -8.15
N ILE A 55 19.20 2.55 -8.57
CA ILE A 55 18.54 1.52 -7.75
C ILE A 55 19.47 0.36 -7.37
N LEU A 56 20.31 -0.10 -8.32
CA LEU A 56 21.26 -1.18 -8.05
C LEU A 56 22.35 -0.79 -7.04
N GLU A 57 22.79 0.47 -7.09
CA GLU A 57 23.73 1.03 -6.11
C GLU A 57 23.06 1.17 -4.74
N ALA A 58 21.78 1.57 -4.69
CA ALA A 58 21.03 1.65 -3.44
C ALA A 58 20.95 0.28 -2.74
N ILE A 59 20.63 -0.77 -3.50
CA ILE A 59 20.60 -2.14 -3.00
C ILE A 59 21.99 -2.56 -2.51
N GLN A 60 23.03 -2.30 -3.29
CA GLN A 60 24.40 -2.62 -2.92
C GLN A 60 24.87 -1.89 -1.64
N GLU A 61 24.54 -0.60 -1.50
CA GLU A 61 24.87 0.16 -0.28
C GLU A 61 24.23 -0.44 0.98
N LYS A 62 23.02 -1.00 0.88
CA LYS A 62 22.26 -1.52 2.02
C LYS A 62 22.52 -2.99 2.32
N THR A 63 22.69 -3.79 1.30
CA THR A 63 22.76 -5.26 1.44
C THR A 63 24.17 -5.81 1.26
N GLY A 64 25.08 -5.04 0.64
CA GLY A 64 26.39 -5.49 0.19
C GLY A 64 26.37 -6.34 -1.09
N PHE A 65 25.18 -6.59 -1.67
CA PHE A 65 25.02 -7.42 -2.87
C PHE A 65 24.89 -6.54 -4.11
N ASP A 66 25.80 -6.75 -5.05
CA ASP A 66 25.75 -6.09 -6.36
C ASP A 66 24.89 -6.91 -7.32
N CYS A 67 23.72 -6.37 -7.65
CA CYS A 67 22.81 -6.98 -8.63
C CYS A 67 23.25 -6.79 -10.07
N ASN A 68 24.24 -5.94 -10.36
CA ASN A 68 24.67 -5.64 -11.72
C ASN A 68 25.27 -6.87 -12.39
N GLY A 69 24.76 -7.22 -13.56
CA GLY A 69 25.21 -8.40 -14.32
C GLY A 69 24.80 -9.75 -13.72
N LYS A 70 24.04 -9.78 -12.61
CA LYS A 70 23.56 -11.02 -12.00
C LYS A 70 22.39 -11.62 -12.77
N THR A 71 22.31 -12.97 -12.77
CA THR A 71 21.18 -13.71 -13.31
C THR A 71 20.00 -13.69 -12.34
N GLU A 72 18.82 -14.04 -12.82
CA GLU A 72 17.63 -14.19 -12.00
C GLU A 72 17.84 -15.17 -10.85
N GLU A 73 18.47 -16.33 -11.14
CA GLU A 73 18.74 -17.37 -10.15
C GLU A 73 19.70 -16.91 -9.04
N GLU A 74 20.73 -16.12 -9.38
CA GLU A 74 21.67 -15.56 -8.38
C GLU A 74 20.96 -14.58 -7.45
N ILE A 75 20.09 -13.70 -8.00
CA ILE A 75 19.32 -12.73 -7.21
C ILE A 75 18.31 -13.47 -6.34
N ARG A 76 17.59 -14.45 -6.89
CA ARG A 76 16.64 -15.28 -6.14
C ARG A 76 17.30 -16.05 -4.99
N ALA A 77 18.49 -16.58 -5.22
CA ALA A 77 19.27 -17.26 -4.18
C ALA A 77 19.63 -16.30 -3.04
N PHE A 78 20.03 -15.08 -3.36
CA PHE A 78 20.33 -14.04 -2.38
C PHE A 78 19.08 -13.61 -1.59
N CYS A 79 17.91 -13.42 -2.24
CA CYS A 79 16.66 -13.14 -1.55
C CYS A 79 16.30 -14.24 -0.55
N LYS A 80 16.43 -15.53 -0.94
CA LYS A 80 16.20 -16.67 -0.06
C LYS A 80 17.19 -16.72 1.12
N GLU A 81 18.48 -16.40 0.88
CA GLU A 81 19.50 -16.27 1.94
C GLU A 81 19.12 -15.21 2.97
N LYS A 82 18.53 -14.10 2.53
CA LYS A 82 18.04 -13.03 3.41
C LYS A 82 16.70 -13.33 4.10
N GLY A 83 16.11 -14.51 3.85
CA GLY A 83 14.85 -14.92 4.45
C GLY A 83 13.61 -14.30 3.82
N MET A 84 13.72 -13.74 2.62
CA MET A 84 12.60 -13.19 1.87
C MET A 84 11.73 -14.29 1.28
N GLU A 85 10.42 -14.10 1.28
CA GLU A 85 9.48 -14.97 0.58
C GLU A 85 9.49 -14.63 -0.91
N VAL A 86 10.09 -15.49 -1.72
CA VAL A 86 10.13 -15.36 -3.18
C VAL A 86 9.67 -16.65 -3.83
N ASP A 87 8.78 -16.52 -4.80
CA ASP A 87 8.24 -17.65 -5.55
C ASP A 87 8.88 -17.78 -6.95
N GLU A 88 8.56 -18.86 -7.66
CA GLU A 88 9.12 -19.17 -8.97
C GLU A 88 8.54 -18.28 -10.10
N THR A 89 7.45 -17.55 -9.85
CA THR A 89 6.82 -16.66 -10.83
C THR A 89 7.50 -15.30 -10.92
N MET A 90 8.21 -14.91 -9.85
CA MET A 90 8.92 -13.63 -9.79
C MET A 90 10.10 -13.61 -10.77
N GLY A 91 10.02 -12.79 -11.81
CA GLY A 91 11.15 -12.53 -12.72
C GLY A 91 12.21 -11.64 -12.09
N LYS A 92 13.34 -11.45 -12.78
CA LYS A 92 14.49 -10.67 -12.32
C LYS A 92 14.10 -9.25 -11.85
N GLY A 93 13.25 -8.56 -12.61
CA GLY A 93 12.77 -7.21 -12.24
C GLY A 93 12.05 -7.21 -10.91
N LYS A 94 11.10 -8.14 -10.70
CA LYS A 94 10.34 -8.26 -9.45
C LYS A 94 11.24 -8.57 -8.25
N LEU A 95 12.23 -9.44 -8.42
CA LEU A 95 13.20 -9.76 -7.35
C LEU A 95 14.04 -8.53 -6.94
N ILE A 96 14.43 -7.68 -7.90
CA ILE A 96 15.14 -6.42 -7.61
C ILE A 96 14.21 -5.45 -6.86
N ASP A 97 12.94 -5.37 -7.26
CA ASP A 97 11.92 -4.55 -6.62
C ASP A 97 11.69 -4.96 -5.17
N GLU A 98 11.51 -6.25 -4.92
CA GLU A 98 11.37 -6.80 -3.57
C GLU A 98 12.60 -6.51 -2.68
N LEU A 99 13.83 -6.66 -3.22
CA LEU A 99 15.05 -6.30 -2.49
C LEU A 99 15.09 -4.82 -2.15
N PHE A 100 14.70 -3.97 -3.09
CA PHE A 100 14.65 -2.53 -2.85
C PHE A 100 13.59 -2.17 -1.80
N GLY A 101 12.39 -2.71 -1.91
CA GLY A 101 11.29 -2.50 -0.95
C GLY A 101 11.68 -2.89 0.46
N GLU A 102 12.24 -4.09 0.63
CA GLU A 102 12.58 -4.63 1.95
C GLU A 102 13.75 -3.90 2.63
N PHE A 103 14.83 -3.62 1.89
CA PHE A 103 16.08 -3.12 2.50
C PHE A 103 16.34 -1.62 2.31
N CYS A 104 15.71 -0.97 1.31
CA CYS A 104 16.09 0.39 0.92
C CYS A 104 14.97 1.41 1.14
N GLU A 105 13.75 1.15 0.67
CA GLU A 105 12.67 2.14 0.57
C GLU A 105 12.44 2.89 1.88
N GLY A 106 12.20 2.20 2.99
CA GLY A 106 11.94 2.77 4.31
C GLY A 106 13.09 3.61 4.89
N THR A 107 14.29 3.55 4.29
CA THR A 107 15.48 4.25 4.80
C THR A 107 15.68 5.66 4.24
N PHE A 108 14.96 6.03 3.19
CA PHE A 108 15.07 7.33 2.53
C PHE A 108 14.20 8.40 3.20
N ILE A 109 14.71 9.01 4.28
CA ILE A 109 13.99 10.10 4.98
C ILE A 109 14.03 11.39 4.16
N GLN A 110 15.21 11.80 3.68
CA GLN A 110 15.35 12.99 2.84
C GLN A 110 14.97 12.69 1.39
N PRO A 111 14.41 13.66 0.66
CA PRO A 111 14.07 13.49 -0.75
C PRO A 111 15.25 12.94 -1.54
N THR A 112 15.05 11.78 -2.15
CA THR A 112 16.08 11.06 -2.91
C THR A 112 15.47 10.50 -4.18
N PHE A 113 16.04 10.86 -5.33
CA PHE A 113 15.71 10.23 -6.60
C PHE A 113 16.42 8.89 -6.70
N ILE A 114 15.64 7.82 -6.77
CA ILE A 114 16.13 6.49 -7.14
C ILE A 114 16.05 6.41 -8.66
N THR A 115 17.17 6.16 -9.32
CA THR A 115 17.29 6.30 -10.79
C THR A 115 17.72 5.01 -11.45
N ASP A 116 17.70 4.99 -12.78
CA ASP A 116 18.34 3.98 -13.61
C ASP A 116 17.82 2.56 -13.36
N TYR A 117 16.49 2.42 -13.38
CA TYR A 117 15.81 1.15 -13.20
C TYR A 117 16.11 0.17 -14.34
N PRO A 118 16.24 -1.15 -14.07
CA PRO A 118 16.34 -2.16 -15.10
C PRO A 118 15.17 -2.12 -16.09
N VAL A 119 15.46 -2.50 -17.33
CA VAL A 119 14.48 -2.54 -18.43
C VAL A 119 13.29 -3.43 -18.08
N GLU A 120 13.53 -4.54 -17.40
CA GLU A 120 12.52 -5.51 -16.99
C GLU A 120 11.46 -4.94 -16.04
N MET A 121 11.82 -3.87 -15.30
CA MET A 121 10.92 -3.17 -14.37
C MET A 121 10.19 -1.98 -14.99
N SER A 122 10.44 -1.67 -16.26
CA SER A 122 10.04 -0.37 -16.83
C SER A 122 9.56 -0.50 -18.28
N PRO A 123 8.41 -1.17 -18.53
CA PRO A 123 7.97 -1.51 -19.89
C PRO A 123 7.60 -0.31 -20.76
N LEU A 124 7.30 0.86 -20.17
CA LEU A 124 6.90 2.08 -20.89
C LEU A 124 8.02 3.13 -20.97
N THR A 125 9.21 2.78 -20.49
CA THR A 125 10.30 3.75 -20.32
C THR A 125 11.37 3.58 -21.39
N LYS A 126 11.89 4.70 -21.88
CA LYS A 126 12.99 4.73 -22.85
C LYS A 126 14.26 4.12 -22.27
N MET A 127 14.97 3.33 -23.08
CA MET A 127 16.28 2.82 -22.70
C MET A 127 17.26 3.95 -22.35
N HIS A 128 18.09 3.71 -21.34
CA HIS A 128 19.09 4.69 -20.93
C HIS A 128 20.12 4.90 -22.04
N ARG A 129 20.36 6.16 -22.43
CA ARG A 129 21.20 6.56 -23.56
C ARG A 129 22.66 6.12 -23.49
N SER A 130 23.17 5.77 -22.31
CA SER A 130 24.58 5.42 -22.08
C SER A 130 24.80 4.21 -21.18
N LYS A 131 23.75 3.62 -20.61
CA LYS A 131 23.86 2.46 -19.70
C LYS A 131 22.98 1.32 -20.23
N PRO A 132 23.55 0.36 -20.97
CA PRO A 132 22.77 -0.76 -21.52
C PRO A 132 22.05 -1.55 -20.42
N GLY A 133 20.82 -2.00 -20.70
CA GLY A 133 19.98 -2.77 -19.78
C GLY A 133 19.26 -1.93 -18.70
N LEU A 134 19.51 -0.61 -18.66
CA LEU A 134 18.84 0.30 -17.78
C LEU A 134 17.92 1.28 -18.54
N THR A 135 17.06 1.98 -17.83
CA THR A 135 16.10 2.93 -18.37
C THR A 135 16.29 4.34 -17.80
N GLU A 136 15.80 5.35 -18.51
CA GLU A 136 15.74 6.74 -18.05
C GLU A 136 14.51 6.95 -17.17
N ARG A 137 14.51 6.36 -15.97
CA ARG A 137 13.42 6.42 -14.98
C ARG A 137 13.95 6.88 -13.64
N PHE A 138 13.11 7.57 -12.89
CA PHE A 138 13.32 7.77 -11.46
C PHE A 138 12.01 7.59 -10.68
N GLU A 139 12.16 7.19 -9.44
CA GLU A 139 11.16 7.37 -8.39
C GLU A 139 11.70 8.32 -7.33
N LEU A 140 10.84 9.19 -6.81
CA LEU A 140 11.22 10.10 -5.73
C LEU A 140 10.76 9.52 -4.40
N MET A 141 11.71 9.11 -3.58
CA MET A 141 11.48 8.66 -2.21
C MET A 141 11.56 9.84 -1.23
N VAL A 142 10.56 9.95 -0.35
CA VAL A 142 10.51 10.95 0.71
C VAL A 142 9.88 10.32 1.96
N ASN A 143 10.57 10.41 3.09
CA ASN A 143 10.11 9.86 4.37
C ASN A 143 9.70 8.38 4.28
N GLY A 144 10.53 7.58 3.60
CA GLY A 144 10.37 6.14 3.45
C GLY A 144 9.22 5.71 2.52
N LYS A 145 8.77 6.59 1.63
CA LYS A 145 7.69 6.28 0.68
C LYS A 145 7.94 6.93 -0.68
N GLU A 146 7.52 6.26 -1.74
CA GLU A 146 7.44 6.82 -3.07
C GLU A 146 6.42 7.97 -3.10
N LEU A 147 6.85 9.15 -3.59
CA LEU A 147 6.02 10.33 -3.82
C LEU A 147 5.68 10.51 -5.30
N ALA A 148 6.64 10.23 -6.17
CA ALA A 148 6.50 10.45 -7.61
C ALA A 148 7.28 9.41 -8.39
N ASN A 149 6.80 9.11 -9.60
CA ASN A 149 7.44 8.24 -10.59
C ASN A 149 7.48 8.96 -11.93
N ALA A 150 8.63 8.97 -12.59
CA ALA A 150 8.83 9.70 -13.83
C ALA A 150 9.89 9.06 -14.72
N TYR A 151 9.75 9.29 -16.02
CA TYR A 151 10.70 8.75 -16.98
C TYR A 151 10.72 9.55 -18.30
N SER A 152 11.75 9.30 -19.10
CA SER A 152 11.70 9.60 -20.53
C SER A 152 10.80 8.57 -21.18
N GLU A 153 9.73 9.03 -21.84
CA GLU A 153 8.72 8.15 -22.46
C GLU A 153 9.32 7.31 -23.58
N LEU A 154 8.98 6.02 -23.61
CA LEU A 154 9.28 5.17 -24.75
C LEU A 154 8.38 5.58 -25.91
N ASN A 155 8.98 6.12 -26.98
CA ASN A 155 8.29 6.64 -28.13
C ASN A 155 8.61 5.90 -29.45
N ASP A 156 9.29 4.76 -29.35
CA ASP A 156 9.53 3.83 -30.47
C ASP A 156 8.47 2.73 -30.44
N PRO A 157 7.57 2.64 -31.43
CA PRO A 157 6.52 1.63 -31.45
C PRO A 157 7.04 0.19 -31.59
N ILE A 158 8.22 -0.01 -32.19
CA ILE A 158 8.81 -1.35 -32.35
C ILE A 158 9.35 -1.83 -31.00
N ASP A 159 10.18 -1.01 -30.31
CA ASP A 159 10.67 -1.34 -28.96
C ASP A 159 9.49 -1.54 -27.99
N GLN A 160 8.43 -0.70 -28.09
CA GLN A 160 7.25 -0.82 -27.23
C GLN A 160 6.50 -2.15 -27.46
N GLU A 161 6.35 -2.59 -28.69
CA GLU A 161 5.74 -3.89 -29.00
C GLU A 161 6.56 -5.05 -28.41
N GLU A 162 7.88 -5.00 -28.53
CA GLU A 162 8.79 -5.99 -27.95
C GLU A 162 8.64 -6.03 -26.42
N ARG A 163 8.53 -4.87 -25.74
CA ARG A 163 8.29 -4.79 -24.29
C ARG A 163 6.97 -5.42 -23.89
N PHE A 164 5.89 -5.17 -24.62
CA PHE A 164 4.60 -5.80 -24.34
C PHE A 164 4.65 -7.32 -24.52
N ILE A 165 5.36 -7.81 -25.55
CA ILE A 165 5.56 -9.25 -25.74
C ILE A 165 6.31 -9.88 -24.56
N GLU A 166 7.35 -9.21 -24.05
CA GLU A 166 8.05 -9.70 -22.84
C GLU A 166 7.16 -9.70 -21.60
N GLN A 167 6.33 -8.66 -21.40
CA GLN A 167 5.34 -8.62 -20.32
C GLN A 167 4.32 -9.76 -20.40
N MET A 168 3.83 -10.11 -21.59
CA MET A 168 2.93 -11.25 -21.76
C MET A 168 3.59 -12.58 -21.35
N LYS A 169 4.88 -12.76 -21.58
CA LYS A 169 5.60 -13.96 -21.12
C LYS A 169 5.64 -14.05 -19.60
N LEU A 170 5.64 -12.91 -18.88
CA LEU A 170 5.53 -12.87 -17.42
C LEU A 170 4.10 -13.21 -16.96
N ALA A 171 3.09 -12.66 -17.67
CA ALA A 171 1.68 -13.01 -17.40
C ALA A 171 1.43 -14.52 -17.55
N ASP A 172 1.99 -15.16 -18.59
CA ASP A 172 1.88 -16.60 -18.81
C ASP A 172 2.54 -17.44 -17.69
N LYS A 173 3.49 -16.86 -16.96
CA LYS A 173 4.11 -17.47 -15.78
C LYS A 173 3.33 -17.23 -14.47
N GLY A 174 2.27 -16.42 -14.52
CA GLY A 174 1.40 -16.12 -13.37
C GLY A 174 1.66 -14.77 -12.71
N ASP A 175 2.33 -13.83 -13.38
CA ASP A 175 2.46 -12.45 -12.91
C ASP A 175 1.18 -11.68 -13.23
N ASP A 176 0.35 -11.44 -12.21
CA ASP A 176 -0.94 -10.75 -12.32
C ASP A 176 -0.79 -9.24 -12.60
N GLU A 177 0.42 -8.67 -12.43
CA GLU A 177 0.71 -7.25 -12.68
C GLU A 177 1.25 -7.00 -14.10
N ALA A 178 1.53 -8.06 -14.86
CA ALA A 178 2.07 -7.96 -16.20
C ALA A 178 1.09 -7.33 -17.19
N MET A 179 1.60 -6.45 -18.06
CA MET A 179 0.81 -5.71 -19.04
C MET A 179 0.40 -6.58 -20.24
N ILE A 180 -0.80 -6.33 -20.75
CA ILE A 180 -1.28 -6.89 -22.01
C ILE A 180 -0.87 -6.00 -23.19
N ILE A 181 -0.86 -6.56 -24.42
CA ILE A 181 -0.59 -5.77 -25.63
C ILE A 181 -1.78 -4.82 -25.89
N ASP A 182 -1.52 -3.52 -25.86
CA ASP A 182 -2.45 -2.49 -26.28
C ASP A 182 -2.18 -2.07 -27.74
N GLN A 183 -2.97 -2.59 -28.67
CA GLN A 183 -2.82 -2.32 -30.10
C GLN A 183 -3.18 -0.88 -30.47
N ASP A 184 -4.08 -0.23 -29.71
CA ASP A 184 -4.45 1.14 -29.95
C ASP A 184 -3.34 2.09 -29.50
N PHE A 185 -2.67 1.77 -28.40
CA PHE A 185 -1.49 2.48 -27.93
C PHE A 185 -0.33 2.38 -28.93
N LEU A 186 -0.01 1.17 -29.41
CA LEU A 186 1.02 0.96 -30.43
C LEU A 186 0.72 1.74 -31.71
N ARG A 187 -0.54 1.70 -32.17
CA ARG A 187 -0.98 2.47 -33.34
C ARG A 187 -0.85 3.99 -33.12
N ALA A 188 -1.16 4.48 -31.91
CA ALA A 188 -0.99 5.87 -31.57
C ALA A 188 0.49 6.29 -31.65
N LEU A 189 1.43 5.47 -31.15
CA LEU A 189 2.86 5.73 -31.27
C LEU A 189 3.34 5.79 -32.74
N GLN A 190 2.77 4.98 -33.61
CA GLN A 190 3.10 4.97 -35.05
C GLN A 190 2.74 6.29 -35.76
N TYR A 191 1.76 7.05 -35.26
CA TYR A 191 1.47 8.39 -35.79
C TYR A 191 2.55 9.43 -35.43
N GLY A 192 3.41 9.11 -34.49
CA GLY A 192 4.54 9.91 -34.06
C GLY A 192 4.33 10.57 -32.71
N MET A 193 5.17 10.20 -31.75
CA MET A 193 5.26 10.83 -30.43
C MET A 193 6.61 11.55 -30.35
N PRO A 194 6.67 12.87 -30.06
CA PRO A 194 7.93 13.56 -29.83
C PRO A 194 8.63 12.99 -28.59
N PRO A 195 9.97 13.13 -28.48
CA PRO A 195 10.65 12.86 -27.22
C PRO A 195 9.95 13.64 -26.08
N THR A 196 9.53 12.91 -25.05
CA THR A 196 8.69 13.45 -23.97
C THR A 196 9.16 12.87 -22.63
N SER A 197 9.04 13.63 -21.58
CA SER A 197 9.16 13.10 -20.21
C SER A 197 7.84 13.28 -19.47
N GLY A 198 7.39 12.19 -18.83
CA GLY A 198 6.20 12.16 -18.00
C GLY A 198 6.53 11.99 -16.51
N ILE A 199 5.64 12.47 -15.66
CA ILE A 199 5.69 12.26 -14.21
C ILE A 199 4.29 12.08 -13.65
N GLY A 200 4.15 11.11 -12.75
CA GLY A 200 3.01 10.97 -11.85
C GLY A 200 3.38 11.36 -10.42
N ILE A 201 2.58 12.20 -9.77
CA ILE A 201 2.79 12.62 -8.37
C ILE A 201 1.55 12.26 -7.57
N GLY A 202 1.72 11.49 -6.49
CA GLY A 202 0.66 11.17 -5.54
C GLY A 202 0.26 12.38 -4.71
N ILE A 203 -0.87 13.01 -5.05
CA ILE A 203 -1.32 14.25 -4.39
C ILE A 203 -1.65 13.99 -2.92
N ASP A 204 -2.29 12.89 -2.59
CA ASP A 204 -2.60 12.57 -1.19
C ASP A 204 -1.32 12.40 -0.36
N ARG A 205 -0.31 11.72 -0.90
CA ARG A 205 1.01 11.59 -0.26
C ARG A 205 1.70 12.96 -0.13
N LEU A 206 1.63 13.81 -1.15
CA LEU A 206 2.17 15.16 -1.10
C LEU A 206 1.49 15.99 0.01
N VAL A 207 0.17 15.92 0.11
CA VAL A 207 -0.58 16.62 1.17
C VAL A 207 -0.19 16.09 2.55
N MET A 208 -0.04 14.77 2.72
CA MET A 208 0.45 14.19 3.98
C MET A 208 1.81 14.77 4.37
N LEU A 209 2.77 14.82 3.44
CA LEU A 209 4.10 15.39 3.68
C LEU A 209 4.03 16.88 4.05
N MET A 210 3.25 17.68 3.30
CA MET A 210 3.15 19.13 3.53
C MET A 210 2.41 19.48 4.83
N THR A 211 1.50 18.62 5.30
CA THR A 211 0.75 18.82 6.54
C THR A 211 1.31 18.08 7.75
N GLY A 212 2.33 17.22 7.54
CA GLY A 212 2.94 16.40 8.60
C GLY A 212 1.98 15.30 9.10
N LYS A 213 1.12 14.76 8.22
CA LYS A 213 0.20 13.69 8.54
C LYS A 213 0.76 12.35 8.10
N THR A 214 0.48 11.30 8.88
CA THR A 214 1.03 9.96 8.64
C THR A 214 0.03 8.99 8.04
N PHE A 215 -1.27 9.28 8.21
CA PHE A 215 -2.36 8.45 7.69
C PHE A 215 -3.12 9.16 6.57
N ILE A 216 -3.34 8.46 5.46
CA ILE A 216 -4.05 9.00 4.30
C ILE A 216 -5.49 9.43 4.62
N GLN A 217 -6.13 8.78 5.60
CA GLN A 217 -7.48 9.15 6.05
C GLN A 217 -7.56 10.57 6.64
N GLU A 218 -6.44 11.11 7.13
CA GLU A 218 -6.41 12.47 7.71
C GLU A 218 -6.41 13.57 6.63
N VAL A 219 -6.12 13.21 5.37
CA VAL A 219 -6.03 14.16 4.26
C VAL A 219 -7.11 13.95 3.20
N LEU A 220 -7.88 12.86 3.28
CA LEU A 220 -9.04 12.61 2.42
C LEU A 220 -10.31 13.15 3.06
N PHE A 221 -11.13 13.88 2.28
CA PHE A 221 -12.42 14.38 2.77
C PHE A 221 -13.43 13.24 3.04
N PHE A 222 -13.40 12.19 2.21
CA PHE A 222 -14.32 11.05 2.31
C PHE A 222 -13.53 9.74 2.17
N PRO A 223 -12.73 9.35 3.21
CA PRO A 223 -11.97 8.12 3.15
C PRO A 223 -12.91 6.92 3.14
N GLN A 224 -12.59 5.92 2.32
CA GLN A 224 -13.29 4.64 2.38
C GLN A 224 -12.96 3.94 3.71
N MET A 225 -14.00 3.69 4.49
CA MET A 225 -13.89 2.94 5.74
C MET A 225 -14.19 1.47 5.46
N LYS A 226 -13.51 0.56 6.16
CA LYS A 226 -13.90 -0.86 6.12
C LYS A 226 -15.36 -0.95 6.59
N PRO A 227 -16.23 -1.69 5.87
CA PRO A 227 -17.57 -1.95 6.36
C PRO A 227 -17.50 -2.53 7.78
N GLU A 228 -18.27 -1.98 8.68
CA GLU A 228 -18.43 -2.62 9.99
C GLU A 228 -18.91 -4.07 9.76
N LYS A 229 -18.18 -5.04 10.30
CA LYS A 229 -18.64 -6.42 10.31
C LYS A 229 -19.93 -6.42 11.14
N LYS A 230 -21.08 -6.48 10.48
CA LYS A 230 -22.34 -6.75 11.18
C LYS A 230 -22.20 -8.12 11.82
N ILE A 231 -21.91 -8.15 13.11
CA ILE A 231 -21.96 -9.41 13.88
C ILE A 231 -23.42 -9.83 13.86
N PRO A 232 -23.76 -11.03 13.33
CA PRO A 232 -25.13 -11.52 13.38
C PRO A 232 -25.66 -11.44 14.82
N GLN A 233 -26.83 -10.86 15.00
CA GLN A 233 -27.44 -10.70 16.31
C GLN A 233 -28.90 -11.07 16.25
N SER A 234 -29.35 -11.86 17.20
CA SER A 234 -30.79 -12.05 17.43
C SER A 234 -31.42 -10.76 17.88
N THR A 235 -32.61 -10.47 17.36
CA THR A 235 -33.39 -9.28 17.72
C THR A 235 -33.85 -9.33 19.19
N VAL A 236 -34.21 -8.19 19.76
CA VAL A 236 -34.76 -8.17 21.14
C VAL A 236 -36.03 -9.01 21.21
N ALA A 237 -36.89 -8.97 20.19
CA ALA A 237 -38.13 -9.76 20.12
C ALA A 237 -37.81 -11.28 20.19
N GLU A 238 -36.88 -11.76 19.41
CA GLU A 238 -36.48 -13.20 19.46
C GLU A 238 -35.95 -13.59 20.86
N TRP A 239 -35.16 -12.72 21.51
CA TRP A 239 -34.72 -12.97 22.90
C TRP A 239 -35.88 -13.03 23.89
N THR A 240 -36.91 -12.18 23.74
CA THR A 240 -38.10 -12.20 24.62
C THR A 240 -38.96 -13.39 24.39
N GLU A 241 -39.05 -13.93 23.17
CA GLU A 241 -39.75 -15.17 22.85
C GLU A 241 -39.21 -16.39 23.63
N ILE A 242 -37.91 -16.44 23.93
CA ILE A 242 -37.31 -17.49 24.76
C ILE A 242 -37.29 -17.17 26.26
N GLY A 243 -38.01 -16.11 26.67
CA GLY A 243 -38.17 -15.72 28.08
C GLY A 243 -37.09 -14.82 28.66
N VAL A 244 -36.16 -14.30 27.85
CA VAL A 244 -35.15 -13.33 28.27
C VAL A 244 -35.78 -11.94 28.28
N SER A 245 -35.84 -11.26 29.42
CA SER A 245 -36.36 -9.88 29.48
C SER A 245 -35.42 -8.91 28.74
N GLU A 246 -36.00 -7.84 28.17
CA GLU A 246 -35.28 -6.85 27.32
C GLU A 246 -34.01 -6.28 28.01
N GLU A 247 -34.03 -6.10 29.32
CA GLU A 247 -32.90 -5.58 30.10
C GLU A 247 -31.67 -6.50 30.09
N TRP A 248 -31.85 -7.82 29.90
CA TRP A 248 -30.75 -8.79 29.83
C TRP A 248 -30.12 -8.91 28.44
N VAL A 249 -30.80 -8.51 27.38
CA VAL A 249 -30.25 -8.62 26.00
C VAL A 249 -28.94 -7.84 25.84
N PRO A 250 -28.80 -6.58 26.30
CA PRO A 250 -27.53 -5.86 26.25
C PRO A 250 -26.42 -6.51 27.10
N VAL A 251 -26.77 -7.14 28.22
CA VAL A 251 -25.84 -7.81 29.12
C VAL A 251 -25.31 -9.08 28.46
N LEU A 252 -26.18 -9.89 27.88
CA LEU A 252 -25.82 -11.10 27.12
C LEU A 252 -24.89 -10.75 25.94
N ARG A 253 -25.21 -9.70 25.19
CA ARG A 253 -24.35 -9.22 24.08
C ARG A 253 -22.95 -8.80 24.58
N LYS A 254 -22.87 -8.08 25.69
CA LYS A 254 -21.59 -7.72 26.33
C LYS A 254 -20.83 -8.94 26.85
N ALA A 255 -21.52 -10.01 27.20
CA ALA A 255 -20.93 -11.28 27.57
C ALA A 255 -20.52 -12.15 26.38
N GLY A 256 -20.72 -11.66 25.13
CA GLY A 256 -20.37 -12.35 23.88
C GLY A 256 -21.48 -13.20 23.26
N PHE A 257 -22.69 -13.21 23.84
CA PHE A 257 -23.84 -13.96 23.36
C PHE A 257 -24.71 -13.07 22.43
N ASN A 258 -24.38 -13.06 21.14
CA ASN A 258 -25.10 -12.24 20.16
C ASN A 258 -26.29 -12.93 19.54
N LEU A 259 -26.29 -14.26 19.50
CA LEU A 259 -27.33 -15.10 18.94
C LEU A 259 -27.92 -15.99 20.04
N ILE A 260 -29.20 -16.30 19.96
CA ILE A 260 -29.86 -17.26 20.86
C ILE A 260 -29.13 -18.61 20.84
N SER A 261 -28.72 -19.07 19.67
CA SER A 261 -27.93 -20.32 19.54
C SER A 261 -26.61 -20.32 20.34
N ASN A 262 -26.07 -19.15 20.68
CA ASN A 262 -24.85 -19.10 21.47
C ASN A 262 -25.05 -19.52 22.93
N ILE A 263 -26.25 -19.38 23.48
CA ILE A 263 -26.55 -19.81 24.84
C ILE A 263 -27.05 -21.27 24.90
N ALA A 264 -27.51 -21.83 23.79
CA ALA A 264 -28.07 -23.18 23.74
C ALA A 264 -27.11 -24.30 24.22
N SER A 265 -25.79 -24.08 24.02
CA SER A 265 -24.75 -25.04 24.45
C SER A 265 -24.12 -24.75 25.83
N GLU A 266 -24.52 -23.65 26.48
CA GLU A 266 -23.96 -23.23 27.76
C GLU A 266 -24.57 -24.01 28.93
N LYS A 267 -23.86 -24.07 30.07
CA LYS A 267 -24.39 -24.53 31.33
C LYS A 267 -24.99 -23.36 32.11
N ALA A 268 -26.17 -23.54 32.70
CA ALA A 268 -26.90 -22.49 33.42
C ALA A 268 -26.05 -21.73 34.46
N GLN A 269 -25.31 -22.43 35.27
CA GLN A 269 -24.42 -21.84 36.28
C GLN A 269 -23.29 -21.01 35.64
N GLY A 270 -22.69 -21.51 34.53
CA GLY A 270 -21.62 -20.83 33.82
C GLY A 270 -22.13 -19.52 33.14
N LEU A 271 -23.29 -19.59 32.48
CA LEU A 271 -23.93 -18.44 31.86
C LEU A 271 -24.34 -17.38 32.89
N GLN A 272 -24.94 -17.85 34.03
CA GLN A 272 -25.30 -16.95 35.15
C GLN A 272 -24.07 -16.24 35.74
N GLN A 273 -22.94 -16.96 35.84
CA GLN A 273 -21.70 -16.35 36.32
C GLN A 273 -21.17 -15.28 35.35
N LYS A 274 -21.12 -15.58 34.05
CA LYS A 274 -20.72 -14.62 32.99
C LYS A 274 -21.59 -13.36 33.02
N ILE A 275 -22.90 -13.51 33.16
CA ILE A 275 -23.86 -12.39 33.34
C ILE A 275 -23.50 -11.57 34.59
N GLY A 276 -23.27 -12.24 35.72
CA GLY A 276 -22.90 -11.57 36.98
C GLY A 276 -21.60 -10.80 36.90
N ASP A 277 -20.61 -11.31 36.17
CA ASP A 277 -19.33 -10.64 35.95
C ASP A 277 -19.49 -9.38 35.10
N ILE A 278 -20.35 -9.39 34.09
CA ILE A 278 -20.70 -8.21 33.27
C ILE A 278 -21.43 -7.16 34.13
N VAL A 279 -22.44 -7.58 34.93
CA VAL A 279 -23.18 -6.66 35.83
C VAL A 279 -22.22 -5.95 36.77
N LYS A 280 -21.29 -6.69 37.39
CA LYS A 280 -20.25 -6.10 38.29
C LYS A 280 -19.28 -5.19 37.52
N LYS A 281 -18.75 -5.65 36.39
CA LYS A 281 -17.78 -4.92 35.61
C LYS A 281 -18.30 -3.54 35.14
N TYR A 282 -19.56 -3.49 34.73
CA TYR A 282 -20.18 -2.28 34.22
C TYR A 282 -21.05 -1.54 35.26
N LYS A 283 -21.07 -2.01 36.54
CA LYS A 283 -21.81 -1.43 37.64
C LYS A 283 -23.30 -1.22 37.33
N LEU A 284 -23.91 -2.23 36.71
CA LEU A 284 -25.30 -2.17 36.30
C LEU A 284 -26.22 -2.39 37.54
N GLU A 285 -27.29 -1.60 37.67
CA GLU A 285 -28.31 -1.74 38.73
C GLU A 285 -29.32 -2.85 38.36
N LEU A 286 -28.82 -4.05 38.06
CA LEU A 286 -29.63 -5.21 37.75
C LEU A 286 -29.40 -6.31 38.76
N GLN A 287 -30.49 -6.91 39.24
CA GLN A 287 -30.43 -8.08 40.11
C GLN A 287 -30.17 -9.31 39.29
N LYS A 288 -29.07 -10.01 39.57
CA LYS A 288 -28.64 -11.21 38.83
C LYS A 288 -29.77 -12.25 38.72
N PRO A 289 -30.03 -12.83 37.54
CA PRO A 289 -31.05 -13.83 37.34
C PRO A 289 -30.75 -15.10 38.13
N SER A 290 -31.74 -15.88 38.50
CA SER A 290 -31.56 -17.16 39.16
C SER A 290 -30.99 -18.21 38.19
N VAL A 291 -30.41 -19.27 38.72
CA VAL A 291 -29.93 -20.37 37.87
C VAL A 291 -31.07 -21.04 37.12
N ASP A 292 -32.24 -21.12 37.74
CA ASP A 292 -33.43 -21.73 37.14
C ASP A 292 -33.99 -20.92 36.00
N GLU A 293 -33.99 -19.59 36.12
CA GLU A 293 -34.35 -18.67 35.01
C GLU A 293 -33.38 -18.86 33.82
N VAL A 294 -32.10 -18.84 34.06
CA VAL A 294 -31.08 -19.07 33.03
C VAL A 294 -31.22 -20.46 32.38
N GLN A 295 -31.57 -21.46 33.14
CA GLN A 295 -31.83 -22.78 32.61
C GLN A 295 -33.05 -22.79 31.68
N GLN A 296 -34.12 -22.10 32.01
CA GLN A 296 -35.30 -21.93 31.15
C GLN A 296 -34.96 -21.25 29.82
N TRP A 297 -34.09 -20.23 29.84
CA TRP A 297 -33.63 -19.56 28.61
C TRP A 297 -32.87 -20.53 27.71
N ILE A 298 -31.99 -21.34 28.29
CA ILE A 298 -31.19 -22.34 27.55
C ILE A 298 -32.13 -23.42 26.95
N GLU A 299 -33.09 -23.90 27.69
CA GLU A 299 -34.05 -24.94 27.23
C GLU A 299 -34.94 -24.38 26.09
N ALA A 300 -35.34 -23.14 26.18
CA ALA A 300 -36.09 -22.47 25.12
C ALA A 300 -35.25 -22.20 23.87
N ALA A 301 -33.98 -21.88 24.06
CA ALA A 301 -33.02 -21.68 22.94
C ALA A 301 -32.67 -22.99 22.17
N ASN A 302 -32.98 -24.16 22.75
CA ASN A 302 -32.77 -25.48 22.15
C ASN A 302 -34.03 -26.05 21.45
N LYS A 303 -35.18 -25.34 21.49
CA LYS A 303 -36.43 -25.68 20.80
C LYS A 303 -36.48 -25.07 19.42
#